data_0d8d080dbf8b5527b8f928f212ca98c5
#
_entry.id   0d8d080dbf8b5527b8f928f212ca98c5
#
_cell.length_a   1.000
_cell.length_b   1.000
_cell.length_c   1.000
_cell.angle_alpha   90.00
_cell.angle_beta   90.00
_cell.angle_gamma   90.00
#
_symmetry.space_group_name_H-M   'P 1'
#
loop_
_entity.id
_entity.type
_entity.pdbx_description
1 polymer ?
#
loop_
_entity_poly.entity_id
_entity_poly.type
_entity_poly.pdbx_seq_one_letter_code
_entity_poly.pdbx_strand_id
1 'polypeptide(L)'
;VCTTELGRAASLQSTFEAKNVKMVGYSCNDGASHRGWIEDIKSVTSSTVEFPLFCDPTREHSVKLGVIDESNKDDKGLPLTVRSVFILKPDKTIALMMTYPASTGRNFDEVLRVVDSLQMTVNNKTATPVDWKQGEDVIVNFPLTDQMADETFGKGGYRIVDVPSERGKDLAKHYLRYTKDPSTESR
;
A
#
# COMPACT_ATOMS: atom_id res chain seq x y z
N VAL A 1 -0.24 -2.42 20.68
CA VAL A 1 0.28 -2.19 19.32
C VAL A 1 -0.67 -1.31 18.52
N CYS A 2 -1.99 -1.64 18.37
CA CYS A 2 -2.95 -0.86 17.58
C CYS A 2 -3.00 0.63 17.97
N THR A 3 -2.89 0.95 19.25
CA THR A 3 -2.87 2.34 19.74
C THR A 3 -1.72 3.14 19.11
N THR A 4 -0.52 2.57 19.08
CA THR A 4 0.65 3.21 18.46
C THR A 4 0.51 3.32 16.96
N GLU A 5 -0.09 2.31 16.30
CA GLU A 5 -0.32 2.29 14.87
C GLU A 5 -1.32 3.35 14.42
N LEU A 6 -2.47 3.48 15.11
CA LEU A 6 -3.45 4.50 14.78
C LEU A 6 -2.93 5.91 15.04
N GLY A 7 -2.13 6.10 16.10
CA GLY A 7 -1.45 7.36 16.33
C GLY A 7 -0.48 7.71 15.18
N ARG A 8 0.32 6.73 14.71
CA ARG A 8 1.18 6.95 13.55
C ARG A 8 0.36 7.24 12.28
N ALA A 9 -0.70 6.48 12.02
CA ALA A 9 -1.59 6.74 10.89
C ALA A 9 -2.19 8.16 10.97
N ALA A 10 -2.67 8.57 12.13
CA ALA A 10 -3.21 9.91 12.35
C ALA A 10 -2.16 11.00 12.08
N SER A 11 -0.92 10.81 12.52
CA SER A 11 0.17 11.76 12.25
C SER A 11 0.52 11.87 10.76
N LEU A 12 0.16 10.89 9.95
CA LEU A 12 0.38 10.84 8.50
C LEU A 12 -0.86 11.21 7.68
N GLN A 13 -1.96 11.59 8.32
CA GLN A 13 -3.23 11.82 7.60
C GLN A 13 -3.08 12.85 6.49
N SER A 14 -2.47 13.99 6.76
CA SER A 14 -2.24 15.05 5.77
C SER A 14 -1.36 14.55 4.60
N THR A 15 -0.40 13.66 4.88
CA THR A 15 0.44 13.05 3.85
C THR A 15 -0.38 12.14 2.92
N PHE A 16 -1.29 11.34 3.47
CA PHE A 16 -2.20 10.51 2.68
C PHE A 16 -3.20 11.38 1.88
N GLU A 17 -3.75 12.41 2.49
CA GLU A 17 -4.66 13.35 1.83
C GLU A 17 -3.99 14.08 0.66
N ALA A 18 -2.75 14.53 0.82
CA ALA A 18 -1.96 15.13 -0.25
C ALA A 18 -1.73 14.17 -1.44
N LYS A 19 -1.77 12.87 -1.20
CA LYS A 19 -1.73 11.82 -2.23
C LYS A 19 -3.13 11.40 -2.71
N ASN A 20 -4.18 12.15 -2.37
CA ASN A 20 -5.58 11.82 -2.68
C ASN A 20 -6.01 10.44 -2.15
N VAL A 21 -5.52 10.06 -0.99
CA VAL A 21 -5.86 8.80 -0.31
C VAL A 21 -6.71 9.08 0.91
N LYS A 22 -7.87 8.44 1.00
CA LYS A 22 -8.74 8.45 2.17
C LYS A 22 -8.41 7.27 3.07
N MET A 23 -8.23 7.54 4.35
CA MET A 23 -7.98 6.51 5.35
C MET A 23 -9.26 6.12 6.07
N VAL A 24 -9.34 4.86 6.45
CA VAL A 24 -10.39 4.29 7.30
C VAL A 24 -9.74 3.29 8.23
N GLY A 25 -10.02 3.41 9.52
CA GLY A 25 -9.66 2.38 10.49
C GLY A 25 -10.80 1.36 10.63
N TYR A 26 -10.43 0.17 11.10
CA TYR A 26 -11.36 -0.94 11.28
C TYR A 26 -10.95 -1.80 12.46
N SER A 27 -11.89 -2.14 13.33
CA SER A 27 -11.66 -3.11 14.41
C SER A 27 -12.94 -3.81 14.85
N CYS A 28 -12.77 -4.90 15.62
CA CYS A 28 -13.87 -5.68 16.18
C CYS A 28 -14.59 -5.01 17.36
N ASN A 29 -14.17 -3.84 17.81
CA ASN A 29 -14.78 -3.13 18.92
C ASN A 29 -16.03 -2.36 18.48
N ASP A 30 -16.86 -2.01 19.43
CA ASP A 30 -18.03 -1.15 19.22
C ASP A 30 -17.68 0.35 19.27
N GLY A 31 -18.64 1.20 18.90
CA GLY A 31 -18.41 2.64 18.85
C GLY A 31 -18.20 3.30 20.21
N ALA A 32 -18.68 2.73 21.31
CA ALA A 32 -18.43 3.25 22.65
C ALA A 32 -16.96 3.03 23.03
N SER A 33 -16.45 1.82 22.78
CA SER A 33 -15.03 1.48 22.95
C SER A 33 -14.13 2.35 22.07
N HIS A 34 -14.51 2.58 20.79
CA HIS A 34 -13.72 3.43 19.91
C HIS A 34 -13.59 4.88 20.40
N ARG A 35 -14.65 5.46 20.95
CA ARG A 35 -14.60 6.83 21.48
C ARG A 35 -13.59 6.97 22.61
N GLY A 36 -13.61 6.04 23.56
CA GLY A 36 -12.61 6.04 24.64
C GLY A 36 -11.19 5.80 24.09
N TRP A 37 -11.04 4.88 23.16
CA TRP A 37 -9.75 4.57 22.58
C TRP A 37 -9.13 5.72 21.77
N ILE A 38 -9.93 6.55 21.10
CA ILE A 38 -9.44 7.76 20.42
C ILE A 38 -8.79 8.72 21.41
N GLU A 39 -9.38 8.90 22.60
CA GLU A 39 -8.79 9.72 23.65
C GLU A 39 -7.47 9.13 24.18
N ASP A 40 -7.40 7.80 24.35
CA ASP A 40 -6.17 7.11 24.74
C ASP A 40 -5.07 7.30 23.69
N ILE A 41 -5.41 7.13 22.39
CA ILE A 41 -4.47 7.34 21.28
C ILE A 41 -3.91 8.77 21.33
N LYS A 42 -4.78 9.76 21.47
CA LYS A 42 -4.39 11.17 21.57
C LYS A 42 -3.45 11.42 22.74
N SER A 43 -3.79 10.86 23.89
CA SER A 43 -2.97 11.01 25.13
C SER A 43 -1.57 10.40 24.97
N VAL A 44 -1.47 9.22 24.36
CA VAL A 44 -0.21 8.47 24.24
C VAL A 44 0.66 8.97 23.10
N THR A 45 0.06 9.38 21.96
CA THR A 45 0.79 9.68 20.71
C THR A 45 0.78 11.15 20.33
N SER A 46 0.05 12.00 21.06
CA SER A 46 -0.19 13.40 20.72
C SER A 46 -0.81 13.61 19.33
N SER A 47 -1.45 12.57 18.77
CA SER A 47 -2.09 12.60 17.44
C SER A 47 -3.59 12.34 17.59
N THR A 48 -4.42 13.11 16.90
CA THR A 48 -5.87 12.95 16.91
C THR A 48 -6.32 12.13 15.71
N VAL A 49 -7.09 11.07 15.92
CA VAL A 49 -7.66 10.26 14.87
C VAL A 49 -8.92 10.97 14.35
N GLU A 50 -8.86 11.50 13.13
CA GLU A 50 -9.97 12.20 12.48
C GLU A 50 -10.63 11.39 11.36
N PHE A 51 -9.99 10.32 10.91
CA PHE A 51 -10.57 9.41 9.92
C PHE A 51 -11.58 8.46 10.55
N PRO A 52 -12.57 7.97 9.78
CA PRO A 52 -13.58 7.04 10.29
C PRO A 52 -12.99 5.75 10.85
N LEU A 53 -13.55 5.27 11.97
CA LEU A 53 -13.28 3.95 12.52
C LEU A 53 -14.53 3.07 12.39
N PHE A 54 -14.48 2.03 11.59
CA PHE A 54 -15.53 1.03 11.46
C PHE A 54 -15.49 0.04 12.62
N CYS A 55 -16.69 -0.35 13.06
CA CYS A 55 -16.93 -1.29 14.14
C CYS A 55 -17.43 -2.61 13.56
N ASP A 56 -16.91 -3.75 14.02
CA ASP A 56 -17.39 -5.07 13.65
C ASP A 56 -17.49 -6.01 14.86
N PRO A 57 -18.34 -5.68 15.87
CA PRO A 57 -18.45 -6.47 17.09
C PRO A 57 -18.94 -7.90 16.84
N THR A 58 -19.62 -8.14 15.74
CA THR A 58 -20.10 -9.46 15.33
C THR A 58 -19.06 -10.28 14.54
N ARG A 59 -17.96 -9.67 14.09
CA ARG A 59 -16.93 -10.24 13.21
C ARG A 59 -17.44 -10.65 11.83
N GLU A 60 -18.64 -10.26 11.45
CA GLU A 60 -19.20 -10.63 10.16
C GLU A 60 -18.35 -10.15 8.98
N HIS A 61 -17.89 -8.92 9.03
CA HIS A 61 -17.03 -8.37 7.98
C HIS A 61 -15.61 -8.92 8.06
N SER A 62 -15.08 -9.11 9.26
CA SER A 62 -13.76 -9.72 9.48
C SER A 62 -13.65 -11.10 8.88
N VAL A 63 -14.71 -11.92 9.02
CA VAL A 63 -14.79 -13.26 8.39
C VAL A 63 -14.80 -13.12 6.86
N LYS A 64 -15.63 -12.26 6.30
CA LYS A 64 -15.71 -12.03 4.84
C LYS A 64 -14.40 -11.53 4.25
N LEU A 65 -13.66 -10.71 5.00
CA LEU A 65 -12.33 -10.21 4.58
C LEU A 65 -11.21 -11.23 4.77
N GLY A 66 -11.47 -12.37 5.44
CA GLY A 66 -10.46 -13.39 5.70
C GLY A 66 -9.36 -12.94 6.67
N VAL A 67 -9.67 -12.05 7.61
CA VAL A 67 -8.68 -11.47 8.52
C VAL A 67 -8.81 -11.94 9.97
N ILE A 68 -9.64 -12.94 10.22
CA ILE A 68 -9.82 -13.54 11.55
C ILE A 68 -8.57 -14.33 11.94
N ASP A 69 -8.17 -14.19 13.19
CA ASP A 69 -7.15 -14.99 13.84
C ASP A 69 -7.80 -15.81 15.00
N GLU A 70 -8.09 -17.06 14.72
CA GLU A 70 -8.72 -17.97 15.69
C GLU A 70 -7.83 -18.26 16.91
N SER A 71 -6.52 -18.05 16.80
CA SER A 71 -5.57 -18.25 17.89
C SER A 71 -5.56 -17.12 18.91
N ASN A 72 -6.01 -15.93 18.53
CA ASN A 72 -6.11 -14.76 19.40
C ASN A 72 -7.58 -14.42 19.70
N LYS A 73 -7.93 -14.34 20.97
CA LYS A 73 -9.30 -14.09 21.41
C LYS A 73 -9.38 -12.90 22.38
N ASP A 74 -10.52 -12.23 22.37
CA ASP A 74 -10.84 -11.20 23.35
C ASP A 74 -11.29 -11.81 24.70
N ASP A 75 -11.57 -10.98 25.68
CA ASP A 75 -12.00 -11.38 27.03
C ASP A 75 -13.34 -12.16 27.03
N LYS A 76 -14.10 -12.10 25.95
CA LYS A 76 -15.35 -12.83 25.74
C LYS A 76 -15.15 -14.14 24.95
N GLY A 77 -13.91 -14.47 24.63
CA GLY A 77 -13.57 -15.67 23.86
C GLY A 77 -13.84 -15.54 22.36
N LEU A 78 -14.15 -14.33 21.85
CA LEU A 78 -14.36 -14.12 20.43
C LEU A 78 -13.02 -13.86 19.71
N PRO A 79 -12.83 -14.39 18.48
CA PRO A 79 -11.57 -14.21 17.77
C PRO A 79 -11.32 -12.73 17.44
N LEU A 80 -10.05 -12.38 17.46
CA LEU A 80 -9.55 -11.06 17.02
C LEU A 80 -9.13 -11.13 15.55
N THR A 81 -8.77 -9.98 14.99
CA THR A 81 -8.22 -9.90 13.64
C THR A 81 -6.70 -9.86 13.64
N VAL A 82 -6.08 -10.39 12.59
CA VAL A 82 -4.71 -10.05 12.21
C VAL A 82 -4.60 -8.56 11.84
N ARG A 83 -3.39 -8.05 11.70
CA ARG A 83 -3.13 -6.65 11.31
C ARG A 83 -3.06 -6.50 9.82
N SER A 84 -4.19 -6.26 9.17
CA SER A 84 -4.24 -6.10 7.71
C SER A 84 -4.31 -4.63 7.29
N VAL A 85 -3.68 -4.34 6.16
CA VAL A 85 -3.86 -3.11 5.38
C VAL A 85 -4.43 -3.53 4.03
N PHE A 86 -5.52 -2.89 3.63
CA PHE A 86 -6.10 -3.01 2.30
C PHE A 86 -5.95 -1.68 1.59
N ILE A 87 -5.37 -1.67 0.41
CA ILE A 87 -5.35 -0.51 -0.48
C ILE A 87 -6.36 -0.77 -1.59
N LEU A 88 -7.33 0.11 -1.70
CA LEU A 88 -8.41 0.02 -2.68
C LEU A 88 -8.21 1.06 -3.77
N LYS A 89 -8.44 0.65 -5.02
CA LYS A 89 -8.52 1.57 -6.15
C LYS A 89 -9.83 2.37 -6.15
N PRO A 90 -9.95 3.44 -6.95
CA PRO A 90 -11.20 4.21 -7.06
C PRO A 90 -12.41 3.36 -7.51
N ASP A 91 -12.18 2.28 -8.26
CA ASP A 91 -13.21 1.31 -8.67
C ASP A 91 -13.62 0.34 -7.55
N LYS A 92 -13.08 0.51 -6.35
CA LYS A 92 -13.31 -0.31 -5.14
C LYS A 92 -12.73 -1.72 -5.21
N THR A 93 -11.89 -2.03 -6.19
CA THR A 93 -11.14 -3.29 -6.21
C THR A 93 -9.89 -3.19 -5.35
N ILE A 94 -9.48 -4.32 -4.76
CA ILE A 94 -8.27 -4.40 -3.93
C ILE A 94 -7.05 -4.32 -4.85
N ALA A 95 -6.20 -3.31 -4.63
CA ALA A 95 -4.92 -3.17 -5.32
C ALA A 95 -3.79 -3.91 -4.59
N LEU A 96 -3.84 -3.91 -3.27
CA LEU A 96 -2.83 -4.55 -2.43
C LEU A 96 -3.41 -4.91 -1.07
N MET A 97 -2.91 -6.00 -0.51
CA MET A 97 -3.16 -6.40 0.86
C MET A 97 -1.84 -6.77 1.54
N MET A 98 -1.62 -6.24 2.74
CA MET A 98 -0.52 -6.61 3.62
C MET A 98 -1.08 -7.14 4.93
N THR A 99 -0.53 -8.23 5.45
CA THR A 99 -1.00 -8.85 6.67
C THR A 99 0.18 -9.16 7.60
N TYR A 100 0.03 -8.75 8.84
CA TYR A 100 1.01 -8.93 9.92
C TYR A 100 0.37 -9.70 11.08
N PRO A 101 1.12 -10.52 11.80
CA PRO A 101 0.61 -11.16 13.02
C PRO A 101 0.32 -10.11 14.09
N ALA A 102 -0.53 -10.46 15.05
CA ALA A 102 -0.96 -9.55 16.13
C ALA A 102 0.21 -8.97 16.96
N SER A 103 1.35 -9.67 17.01
CA SER A 103 2.56 -9.27 17.74
C SER A 103 3.39 -8.20 17.03
N THR A 104 3.18 -7.97 15.71
CA THR A 104 4.08 -7.16 14.88
C THR A 104 3.36 -5.90 14.39
N GLY A 105 3.89 -4.72 14.75
CA GLY A 105 3.40 -3.44 14.25
C GLY A 105 3.72 -3.24 12.77
N ARG A 106 2.79 -2.59 12.06
CA ARG A 106 2.92 -2.31 10.62
C ARG A 106 3.90 -1.16 10.38
N ASN A 107 4.56 -1.18 9.22
CA ASN A 107 5.43 -0.10 8.78
C ASN A 107 4.65 0.85 7.86
N PHE A 108 4.33 2.05 8.34
CA PHE A 108 3.56 3.04 7.57
C PHE A 108 4.39 3.74 6.48
N ASP A 109 5.71 3.75 6.58
CA ASP A 109 6.57 4.25 5.50
C ASP A 109 6.49 3.31 4.29
N GLU A 110 6.39 1.99 4.53
CA GLU A 110 6.12 1.02 3.46
C GLU A 110 4.71 1.18 2.88
N VAL A 111 3.69 1.47 3.70
CA VAL A 111 2.34 1.75 3.19
C VAL A 111 2.36 2.96 2.26
N LEU A 112 3.05 4.03 2.62
CA LEU A 112 3.22 5.23 1.78
C LEU A 112 3.98 4.91 0.50
N ARG A 113 5.11 4.19 0.60
CA ARG A 113 5.90 3.76 -0.56
C ARG A 113 5.06 2.97 -1.56
N VAL A 114 4.21 2.07 -1.07
CA VAL A 114 3.32 1.27 -1.93
C VAL A 114 2.23 2.13 -2.57
N VAL A 115 1.68 3.11 -1.85
CA VAL A 115 0.73 4.08 -2.44
C VAL A 115 1.40 4.82 -3.60
N ASP A 116 2.62 5.35 -3.40
CA ASP A 116 3.37 6.04 -4.45
C ASP A 116 3.62 5.14 -5.66
N SER A 117 4.06 3.90 -5.41
CA SER A 117 4.25 2.89 -6.45
C SER A 117 2.97 2.61 -7.24
N LEU A 118 1.86 2.37 -6.57
CA LEU A 118 0.59 2.07 -7.22
C LEU A 118 0.07 3.25 -8.06
N GLN A 119 0.16 4.47 -7.55
CA GLN A 119 -0.28 5.65 -8.28
C GLN A 119 0.61 5.95 -9.49
N MET A 120 1.91 5.76 -9.36
CA MET A 120 2.86 5.97 -10.44
C MET A 120 2.65 4.93 -11.56
N THR A 121 2.54 3.64 -11.21
CA THR A 121 2.47 2.55 -12.20
C THR A 121 1.16 2.53 -13.00
N VAL A 122 0.03 2.98 -12.41
CA VAL A 122 -1.28 3.02 -13.11
C VAL A 122 -1.23 3.92 -14.35
N ASN A 123 -0.48 5.00 -14.32
CA ASN A 123 -0.52 6.04 -15.36
C ASN A 123 0.65 5.97 -16.36
N ASN A 124 1.71 5.22 -16.06
CA ASN A 124 2.99 5.41 -16.74
C ASN A 124 3.54 4.18 -17.46
N LYS A 125 2.77 3.10 -17.58
CA LYS A 125 3.21 1.85 -18.22
C LYS A 125 4.55 1.32 -17.69
N THR A 126 4.78 1.48 -16.40
CA THR A 126 5.98 1.10 -15.68
C THR A 126 5.66 0.21 -14.48
N ALA A 127 6.68 -0.40 -13.91
CA ALA A 127 6.63 -1.13 -12.66
C ALA A 127 7.78 -0.68 -11.76
N THR A 128 7.59 -0.73 -10.46
CA THR A 128 8.65 -0.40 -9.51
C THR A 128 9.53 -1.62 -9.22
N PRO A 129 10.85 -1.50 -9.23
CA PRO A 129 11.74 -2.57 -8.79
C PRO A 129 11.66 -2.80 -7.28
N VAL A 130 12.37 -3.82 -6.81
CA VAL A 130 12.54 -4.08 -5.38
C VAL A 130 13.10 -2.84 -4.66
N ASP A 131 12.58 -2.57 -3.46
CA ASP A 131 12.99 -1.46 -2.57
C ASP A 131 12.89 -0.04 -3.18
N TRP A 132 12.23 0.09 -4.31
CA TRP A 132 12.09 1.37 -5.03
C TRP A 132 11.56 2.49 -4.12
N LYS A 133 12.13 3.67 -4.30
CA LYS A 133 11.67 4.93 -3.71
C LYS A 133 11.36 5.94 -4.80
N GLN A 134 10.44 6.84 -4.53
CA GLN A 134 10.07 7.89 -5.47
C GLN A 134 11.30 8.67 -5.97
N GLY A 135 11.41 8.81 -7.27
CA GLY A 135 12.55 9.45 -7.96
C GLY A 135 13.62 8.48 -8.45
N GLU A 136 13.59 7.21 -8.05
CA GLU A 136 14.52 6.20 -8.57
C GLU A 136 14.02 5.63 -9.90
N ASP A 137 14.94 5.02 -10.66
CA ASP A 137 14.60 4.38 -11.94
C ASP A 137 13.51 3.31 -11.77
N VAL A 138 12.64 3.21 -12.76
CA VAL A 138 11.52 2.25 -12.80
C VAL A 138 11.68 1.27 -13.96
N ILE A 139 11.05 0.12 -13.86
CA ILE A 139 11.06 -0.90 -14.91
C ILE A 139 9.99 -0.56 -15.96
N VAL A 140 10.38 -0.57 -17.23
CA VAL A 140 9.45 -0.52 -18.37
C VAL A 140 8.57 -1.76 -18.35
N ASN A 141 7.26 -1.60 -18.37
CA ASN A 141 6.31 -2.68 -18.19
C ASN A 141 6.51 -3.79 -19.24
N PHE A 142 6.54 -5.04 -18.80
CA PHE A 142 6.86 -6.20 -19.63
C PHE A 142 6.00 -6.38 -20.90
N PRO A 143 4.68 -6.07 -20.93
CA PRO A 143 3.88 -6.18 -22.15
C PRO A 143 4.34 -5.29 -23.31
N LEU A 144 5.08 -4.21 -23.07
CA LEU A 144 5.54 -3.32 -24.13
C LEU A 144 6.65 -4.00 -24.94
N THR A 145 6.53 -4.00 -26.28
CA THR A 145 7.65 -4.27 -27.17
C THR A 145 8.67 -3.14 -27.11
N ASP A 146 9.88 -3.35 -27.64
CA ASP A 146 10.87 -2.27 -27.67
C ASP A 146 10.40 -1.10 -28.56
N GLN A 147 9.69 -1.38 -29.65
CA GLN A 147 9.06 -0.33 -30.47
C GLN A 147 8.04 0.48 -29.63
N MET A 148 7.16 -0.17 -28.88
CA MET A 148 6.19 0.52 -28.03
C MET A 148 6.86 1.31 -26.89
N ALA A 149 7.99 0.83 -26.39
CA ALA A 149 8.78 1.55 -25.40
C ALA A 149 9.44 2.80 -26.02
N ASP A 150 9.97 2.71 -27.25
CA ASP A 150 10.47 3.87 -28.00
C ASP A 150 9.39 4.93 -28.23
N GLU A 151 8.17 4.49 -28.56
CA GLU A 151 7.02 5.38 -28.74
C GLU A 151 6.56 6.03 -27.43
N THR A 152 6.73 5.33 -26.31
CA THR A 152 6.26 5.81 -24.99
C THR A 152 7.28 6.68 -24.28
N PHE A 153 8.54 6.29 -24.28
CA PHE A 153 9.63 6.93 -23.52
C PHE A 153 10.64 7.67 -24.40
N GLY A 154 10.49 7.59 -25.72
CA GLY A 154 11.46 8.13 -26.69
C GLY A 154 12.64 7.18 -26.92
N LYS A 155 13.26 7.29 -28.10
CA LYS A 155 14.49 6.56 -28.41
C LYS A 155 15.61 6.98 -27.45
N GLY A 156 16.16 6.01 -26.71
CA GLY A 156 17.16 6.27 -25.67
C GLY A 156 16.58 6.75 -24.34
N GLY A 157 15.25 6.86 -24.20
CA GLY A 157 14.58 7.20 -22.95
C GLY A 157 14.51 6.04 -21.94
N TYR A 158 15.02 4.87 -22.31
CA TYR A 158 15.18 3.72 -21.41
C TYR A 158 16.49 2.99 -21.71
N ARG A 159 17.00 2.25 -20.74
CA ARG A 159 18.16 1.37 -20.91
C ARG A 159 17.76 -0.10 -20.84
N ILE A 160 18.32 -0.90 -21.69
CA ILE A 160 18.18 -2.36 -21.67
C ILE A 160 19.25 -2.91 -20.73
N VAL A 161 18.85 -3.86 -19.88
CA VAL A 161 19.79 -4.61 -19.05
C VAL A 161 20.15 -5.90 -19.76
N ASP A 162 21.44 -6.09 -20.05
CA ASP A 162 21.95 -7.33 -20.60
C ASP A 162 21.82 -8.46 -19.57
N VAL A 163 21.19 -9.55 -19.95
CA VAL A 163 20.97 -10.72 -19.12
C VAL A 163 21.39 -11.99 -19.84
N PRO A 164 21.95 -12.99 -19.13
CA PRO A 164 22.58 -14.15 -19.78
C PRO A 164 21.59 -15.16 -20.38
N SER A 165 20.32 -15.08 -20.03
CA SER A 165 19.31 -16.03 -20.53
C SER A 165 18.94 -15.79 -22.00
N GLU A 166 18.55 -16.84 -22.72
CA GLU A 166 18.06 -16.73 -24.11
C GLU A 166 16.83 -15.79 -24.22
N ARG A 167 15.98 -15.75 -23.20
CA ARG A 167 14.84 -14.83 -23.17
C ARG A 167 15.27 -13.36 -23.11
N GLY A 168 16.41 -13.09 -22.50
CA GLY A 168 16.97 -11.73 -22.42
C GLY A 168 17.59 -11.26 -23.73
N LYS A 169 17.85 -12.20 -24.67
CA LYS A 169 18.40 -11.94 -26.00
C LYS A 169 17.34 -11.72 -27.08
N ASP A 170 16.06 -11.76 -26.73
CA ASP A 170 14.99 -11.43 -27.66
C ASP A 170 15.03 -9.94 -28.00
N LEU A 171 15.56 -9.65 -29.19
CA LEU A 171 15.78 -8.30 -29.69
C LEU A 171 14.46 -7.54 -29.97
N ALA A 172 13.33 -8.23 -30.05
CA ALA A 172 12.02 -7.59 -30.23
C ALA A 172 11.39 -7.14 -28.91
N LYS A 173 11.82 -7.74 -27.80
CA LYS A 173 11.21 -7.49 -26.49
C LYS A 173 12.15 -7.88 -25.34
N HIS A 174 13.08 -7.02 -25.01
CA HIS A 174 13.88 -7.20 -23.83
C HIS A 174 13.01 -7.10 -22.56
N TYR A 175 13.08 -8.11 -21.67
CA TYR A 175 12.18 -8.15 -20.53
C TYR A 175 12.62 -7.25 -19.35
N LEU A 176 13.89 -6.87 -19.28
CA LEU A 176 14.41 -6.01 -18.22
C LEU A 176 14.95 -4.71 -18.81
N ARG A 177 14.17 -3.67 -18.69
CA ARG A 177 14.45 -2.33 -19.18
C ARG A 177 14.12 -1.33 -18.09
N TYR A 178 14.96 -0.32 -17.89
CA TYR A 178 14.73 0.75 -16.91
C TYR A 178 14.59 2.09 -17.60
N THR A 179 13.72 2.93 -17.06
CA THR A 179 13.57 4.34 -17.44
C THR A 179 13.56 5.20 -16.17
N LYS A 180 13.67 6.51 -16.34
CA LYS A 180 13.51 7.45 -15.22
C LYS A 180 12.10 7.40 -14.67
N ASP A 181 11.94 7.73 -13.38
CA ASP A 181 10.62 7.87 -12.77
C ASP A 181 9.86 9.02 -13.46
N PRO A 182 8.81 8.73 -14.25
CA PRO A 182 8.08 9.77 -14.97
C PRO A 182 7.22 10.66 -14.05
N SER A 183 7.06 10.31 -12.78
CA SER A 183 6.32 11.13 -11.82
C SER A 183 7.13 12.34 -11.33
N THR A 184 8.44 12.31 -11.52
CA THR A 184 9.35 13.40 -11.12
C THR A 184 9.62 14.41 -12.23
N GLU A 185 9.29 14.09 -13.47
CA GLU A 185 9.35 15.06 -14.58
C GLU A 185 8.18 16.03 -14.44
N SER A 186 8.50 17.30 -14.20
CA SER A 186 7.52 18.38 -14.07
C SER A 186 6.60 18.40 -15.31
N ARG A 187 5.30 18.23 -15.08
CA ARG A 187 4.27 18.52 -16.09
C ARG A 187 4.13 20.00 -16.31
#